data_c44c680e2c62f9b1c84a8f43b6aaf5d7
#
_entry.id   c44c680e2c62f9b1c84a8f43b6aaf5d7
#
_cell.length_a   1.000
_cell.length_b   1.000
_cell.length_c   1.000
_cell.angle_alpha   90.00
_cell.angle_beta   90.00
_cell.angle_gamma   90.00
#
_symmetry.space_group_name_H-M   'P 1'
#
loop_
_entity.id
_entity.type
_entity.pdbx_description
1 polymer ?
#
loop_
_entity_poly.entity_id
_entity_poly.type
_entity_poly.pdbx_seq_one_letter_code
_entity_poly.pdbx_strand_id
1 'polypeptide(L)' 'MTRMGTRPHDYVLRHAGHAVEVTYKPIRSLRLRVVPPDGRLRASVPAQFDESVVRRFIDDNLAWIATAQQKVETALL' A
#
# COMPACT_ATOMS: atom_id res chain seq x y z
N MET A 1 6.19 26.73 -7.19
CA MET A 1 6.00 26.21 -6.98
C MET A 1 5.45 25.52 -6.65
N THR A 2 5.41 25.31 -6.59
CA THR A 2 4.98 24.65 -6.40
C THR A 2 4.41 23.95 -5.94
N ARG A 3 4.29 23.37 -5.91
CA ARG A 3 3.69 22.55 -5.57
C ARG A 3 3.40 22.53 -4.41
N MET A 4 3.35 23.12 -4.01
CA MET A 4 3.23 23.15 -2.93
C MET A 4 2.15 22.79 -2.30
N GLY A 5 1.79 22.83 -1.40
CA GLY A 5 0.66 22.32 -0.78
C GLY A 5 0.07 21.11 -1.37
N THR A 6 0.56 20.71 -2.46
CA THR A 6 0.08 19.52 -3.14
C THR A 6 0.80 18.31 -2.61
N ARG A 7 0.06 17.36 -2.09
CA ARG A 7 0.64 16.10 -1.70
C ARG A 7 1.00 15.30 -2.93
N PRO A 8 2.09 14.55 -2.89
CA PRO A 8 2.34 13.60 -3.96
C PRO A 8 1.20 12.59 -3.99
N HIS A 9 0.78 12.22 -5.16
CA HIS A 9 -0.24 11.19 -5.33
C HIS A 9 0.30 9.82 -4.93
N ASP A 10 1.59 9.63 -5.16
CA ASP A 10 2.24 8.36 -4.87
C ASP A 10 3.44 8.59 -3.99
N TYR A 11 3.57 7.77 -2.97
CA TYR A 11 4.78 7.78 -2.17
C TYR A 11 4.94 6.41 -1.53
N VAL A 12 6.13 6.15 -0.99
CA VAL A 12 6.42 4.87 -0.35
C VAL A 12 6.34 5.06 1.15
N LEU A 13 5.47 4.28 1.77
CA LEU A 13 5.32 4.24 3.22
C LEU A 13 6.01 3.00 3.74
N ARG A 14 6.88 3.16 4.73
CA ARG A 14 7.52 2.01 5.35
C ARG A 14 6.86 1.74 6.68
N HIS A 15 6.38 0.51 6.85
CA HIS A 15 5.67 0.14 8.06
C HIS A 15 5.76 -1.37 8.28
N ALA A 16 6.03 -1.77 9.51
CA ALA A 16 6.09 -3.19 9.90
C ALA A 16 7.04 -3.99 8.99
N GLY A 17 8.12 -3.39 8.56
CA GLY A 17 9.10 -4.05 7.71
C GLY A 17 8.72 -4.10 6.23
N HIS A 18 7.61 -3.48 5.87
CA HIS A 18 7.15 -3.46 4.48
C HIS A 18 7.26 -2.07 3.87
N ALA A 19 7.58 -2.03 2.58
CA ALA A 19 7.53 -0.80 1.80
C ALA A 19 6.25 -0.87 0.97
N VAL A 20 5.38 0.12 1.15
CA VAL A 20 4.07 0.13 0.51
C VAL A 20 3.97 1.36 -0.38
N GLU A 21 3.66 1.15 -1.65
CA GLU A 21 3.42 2.25 -2.57
C GLU A 21 1.99 2.75 -2.36
N VAL A 22 1.86 3.97 -1.86
CA VAL A 22 0.56 4.53 -1.49
C VAL A 22 0.10 5.51 -2.55
N THR A 23 -1.13 5.35 -3.00
CA THR A 23 -1.77 6.26 -3.95
C THR A 23 -3.11 6.69 -3.38
N TYR A 24 -3.34 7.99 -3.31
CA TYR A 24 -4.63 8.51 -2.85
C TYR A 24 -5.56 8.68 -4.03
N LYS A 25 -6.78 8.19 -3.89
CA LYS A 25 -7.75 8.16 -4.97
C LYS A 25 -9.14 8.54 -4.47
N PRO A 26 -10.02 8.99 -5.35
CA PRO A 26 -11.41 9.27 -4.96
C PRO A 26 -12.22 7.98 -4.91
N ILE A 27 -11.88 7.12 -3.97
CA ILE A 27 -12.55 5.84 -3.75
C ILE A 27 -13.08 5.79 -2.33
N ARG A 28 -13.89 4.81 -2.02
CA ARG A 28 -14.55 4.71 -0.72
C ARG A 28 -13.83 3.83 0.27
N SER A 29 -13.12 2.84 -0.20
CA SER A 29 -12.45 1.91 0.70
C SER A 29 -11.01 1.73 0.31
N LEU A 30 -10.20 1.49 1.32
CA LEU A 30 -8.78 1.22 1.15
C LEU A 30 -8.61 -0.16 0.53
N ARG A 31 -7.73 -0.26 -0.45
CA ARG A 31 -7.42 -1.52 -1.10
C ARG A 31 -5.93 -1.76 -1.07
N LEU A 32 -5.56 -2.98 -0.74
CA LEU A 32 -4.16 -3.38 -0.66
C LEU A 32 -3.94 -4.51 -1.66
N ARG A 33 -2.88 -4.39 -2.46
CA ARG A 33 -2.55 -5.36 -3.48
C ARG A 33 -1.10 -5.77 -3.38
N VAL A 34 -0.84 -7.04 -3.70
CA VAL A 34 0.51 -7.54 -3.84
C VAL A 34 0.76 -7.72 -5.33
N VAL A 35 1.79 -7.06 -5.84
CA VAL A 35 2.03 -6.96 -7.27
C VAL A 35 3.24 -7.78 -7.68
N PRO A 36 3.11 -8.65 -8.69
CA PRO A 36 4.28 -9.37 -9.21
C PRO A 36 5.21 -8.40 -9.94
N PRO A 37 6.46 -8.80 -10.16
CA PRO A 37 7.02 -10.12 -9.86
C PRO A 37 7.62 -10.26 -8.47
N ASP A 38 7.86 -9.16 -7.80
CA ASP A 38 8.63 -9.17 -6.56
C ASP A 38 7.77 -9.07 -5.29
N GLY A 39 6.46 -9.09 -5.43
CA GLY A 39 5.59 -9.04 -4.26
C GLY A 39 5.47 -7.66 -3.65
N ARG A 40 5.68 -6.60 -4.42
CA ARG A 40 5.53 -5.24 -3.93
C ARG A 40 4.12 -4.98 -3.45
N LEU A 41 4.01 -4.16 -2.41
CA LEU A 41 2.72 -3.77 -1.90
C LEU A 41 2.29 -2.44 -2.49
N ARG A 42 1.04 -2.38 -2.92
CA ARG A 42 0.44 -1.14 -3.41
C ARG A 42 -0.87 -0.93 -2.70
N ALA A 43 -1.05 0.28 -2.18
CA ALA A 43 -2.27 0.63 -1.48
C ALA A 43 -2.98 1.75 -2.21
N SER A 44 -4.25 1.53 -2.53
CA SER A 44 -5.13 2.58 -3.04
C SER A 44 -5.93 3.07 -1.85
N VAL A 45 -5.80 4.35 -1.53
CA VAL A 45 -6.32 4.91 -0.29
C VAL A 45 -7.32 6.02 -0.59
N PRO A 46 -8.48 6.01 0.08
CA PRO A 46 -9.41 7.13 -0.07
C PRO A 46 -8.72 8.43 0.28
N ALA A 47 -8.98 9.47 -0.52
CA ALA A 47 -8.29 10.75 -0.38
C ALA A 47 -8.43 11.37 0.99
N GLN A 48 -9.52 11.08 1.69
CA GLN A 48 -9.78 11.65 3.01
C GLN A 48 -9.12 10.90 4.16
N PHE A 49 -8.54 9.73 3.90
CA PHE A 49 -7.86 8.95 4.94
C PHE A 49 -6.48 9.53 5.19
N ASP A 50 -6.03 9.49 6.43
CA ASP A 50 -4.65 9.89 6.70
C ASP A 50 -3.78 8.64 6.79
N GLU A 51 -2.48 8.88 6.92
CA GLU A 51 -1.50 7.80 6.89
C GLU A 51 -1.68 6.83 8.06
N SER A 52 -2.18 7.29 9.20
CA SER A 52 -2.36 6.41 10.35
C SER A 52 -3.37 5.31 10.05
N VAL A 53 -4.37 5.61 9.24
CA VAL A 53 -5.34 4.60 8.82
C VAL A 53 -4.67 3.55 7.96
N VAL A 54 -3.78 3.96 7.07
CA VAL A 54 -3.05 3.04 6.22
C VAL A 54 -2.16 2.12 7.06
N ARG A 55 -1.46 2.68 8.03
CA ARG A 55 -0.60 1.89 8.90
C ARG A 55 -1.38 0.85 9.68
N ARG A 56 -2.53 1.24 10.21
CA ARG A 56 -3.39 0.31 10.94
C ARG A 56 -3.90 -0.79 10.04
N PHE A 57 -4.28 -0.43 8.80
CA PHE A 57 -4.77 -1.42 7.85
C PHE A 57 -3.68 -2.47 7.55
N ILE A 58 -2.44 -2.01 7.41
CA ILE A 58 -1.32 -2.92 7.19
C ILE A 58 -1.15 -3.85 8.39
N ASP A 59 -1.17 -3.29 9.61
CA ASP A 59 -1.04 -4.08 10.82
C ASP A 59 -2.12 -5.17 10.92
N ASP A 60 -3.34 -4.82 10.56
CA ASP A 60 -4.46 -5.75 10.64
C ASP A 60 -4.38 -6.85 9.59
N ASN A 61 -3.55 -6.68 8.59
CA ASN A 61 -3.48 -7.60 7.46
C ASN A 61 -2.10 -8.22 7.24
N LEU A 62 -1.24 -8.17 8.25
CA LEU A 62 0.13 -8.68 8.10
C LEU A 62 0.17 -10.13 7.66
N ALA A 63 -0.67 -10.97 8.24
CA ALA A 63 -0.69 -12.39 7.88
C ALA A 63 -1.13 -12.58 6.43
N TRP A 64 -2.13 -11.82 6.00
CA TRP A 64 -2.59 -11.89 4.63
C TRP A 64 -1.51 -11.42 3.65
N ILE A 65 -0.79 -10.35 4.02
CA ILE A 65 0.28 -9.81 3.20
C ILE A 65 1.35 -10.87 2.98
N ALA A 66 1.77 -11.52 4.05
CA ALA A 66 2.80 -12.55 3.97
C ALA A 66 2.36 -13.69 3.07
N THR A 67 1.11 -14.13 3.21
CA THR A 67 0.57 -15.20 2.39
C THR A 67 0.50 -14.80 0.92
N ALA A 68 0.04 -13.58 0.66
CA ALA A 68 -0.11 -13.11 -0.71
C ALA A 68 1.24 -12.95 -1.39
N GLN A 69 2.24 -12.46 -0.67
CA GLN A 69 3.59 -12.33 -1.21
C GLN A 69 4.18 -13.69 -1.54
N GLN A 70 3.92 -14.66 -0.69
CA GLN A 70 4.40 -16.01 -0.91
C GLN A 70 3.78 -16.62 -2.15
N LYS A 71 2.50 -16.37 -2.38
CA LYS A 71 1.82 -16.87 -3.57
C LYS A 71 2.38 -16.27 -4.85
N VAL A 72 2.68 -14.98 -4.83
CA VAL A 72 3.28 -14.33 -5.99
C VAL A 72 4.64 -14.95 -6.29
N GLU A 73 5.44 -15.13 -5.27
CA GLU A 73 6.76 -15.72 -5.42
C GLU A 73 6.67 -17.13 -5.98
N THR A 74 5.76 -17.94 -5.45
CA THR A 74 5.56 -19.30 -5.91
C THR A 74 5.09 -19.34 -7.35
N ALA A 75 4.21 -18.43 -7.72
CA ALA A 75 3.65 -18.40 -9.06
C ALA A 75 4.72 -18.10 -10.13
N LEU A 76 5.82 -17.48 -9.73
CA LEU A 76 6.89 -17.13 -10.66
C LEU A 76 7.90 -18.26 -10.83
N LEU A 77 7.83 -19.25 -10.02
CA LEU A 77 8.70 -20.41 -10.14
C LEU A 77 8.11 -21.40 -11.15
#